data_44bc0b971451ac1fd931323ca5af7cc1
#
_entry.id   44bc0b971451ac1fd931323ca5af7cc1
#
_cell.length_a   1.000
_cell.length_b   1.000
_cell.length_c   1.000
_cell.angle_alpha   90.00
_cell.angle_beta   90.00
_cell.angle_gamma   90.00
#
_symmetry.space_group_name_H-M   'P 1'
#
loop_
_entity.id
_entity.type
_entity.pdbx_description
1 polymer ?
#
loop_
_entity_poly.entity_id
_entity_poly.type
_entity_poly.pdbx_seq_one_letter_code
_entity_poly.pdbx_strand_id
1 'polypeptide(L)'
;MTKTIALFLAHALAVIAVMTTFGVLGLQREDQEAQERFTGVLEENVTLQILDNDTAKETGYLDELLSAFNEEYAQYGIKAVDANMGAYTDLEKLGPAGYGPDVVYQANDVLMRYALNKHIQPLPVEEMEAYSQIPKEAWDAYRMQMGEAEYTFAVPVNVQEPLLYYRKDLLPENWQEEWDDDKNGVPDMVENWADLYAFSAEIKASSNGTKFGYMKSLNDQYFAAGYFLSYGGYIFGKDETGAFDTEDIGLSAGESYKGARIIRQLAAIMDNNCADDTITTSAYELLGNGTYFATMTTPDVYESFVENFASSWSRTHRDWTEEEVDAYVRENLVMTKVPALPFSGDLTDREGETMDMTVMGGINGYAISSYTKAPNAALAFLEFASRKEWIARRCELLGIVPARADVVEEEGGVAEDVYDDLLNGRIYIMPGERAMTQVWASLGSLLRFIAEDGLANGTAYDTDDKLIAAMKKLDEDIYSAIHTLS
;
A
#
# COMPACT_ATOMS: atom_id res chain seq x y z
N MET A 1 -56.95 21.86 -10.23
CA MET A 1 -55.50 21.86 -10.02
C MET A 1 -55.08 21.19 -8.69
N THR A 2 -55.71 21.48 -7.58
CA THR A 2 -55.33 20.95 -6.24
C THR A 2 -55.52 19.43 -6.06
N LYS A 3 -56.55 18.82 -6.64
CA LYS A 3 -56.79 17.36 -6.51
C LYS A 3 -55.79 16.50 -7.35
N THR A 4 -55.35 17.02 -8.49
CA THR A 4 -54.39 16.31 -9.35
C THR A 4 -52.97 16.32 -8.76
N ILE A 5 -52.57 17.43 -8.10
CA ILE A 5 -51.29 17.54 -7.42
C ILE A 5 -51.23 16.65 -6.17
N ALA A 6 -52.34 16.56 -5.41
CA ALA A 6 -52.42 15.66 -4.25
C ALA A 6 -52.35 14.19 -4.67
N LEU A 7 -52.92 13.81 -5.82
CA LEU A 7 -52.85 12.45 -6.31
C LEU A 7 -51.44 12.08 -6.82
N PHE A 8 -50.72 13.02 -7.43
CA PHE A 8 -49.33 12.83 -7.85
C PHE A 8 -48.37 12.70 -6.67
N LEU A 9 -48.53 13.54 -5.63
CA LEU A 9 -47.76 13.44 -4.39
C LEU A 9 -48.01 12.12 -3.65
N ALA A 10 -49.27 11.66 -3.60
CA ALA A 10 -49.61 10.36 -2.98
C ALA A 10 -49.00 9.16 -3.76
N HIS A 11 -48.96 9.23 -5.10
CA HIS A 11 -48.32 8.19 -5.90
C HIS A 11 -46.77 8.22 -5.77
N ALA A 12 -46.17 9.42 -5.73
CA ALA A 12 -44.72 9.56 -5.51
C ALA A 12 -44.28 9.03 -4.14
N LEU A 13 -45.04 9.36 -3.08
CA LEU A 13 -44.81 8.83 -1.74
C LEU A 13 -45.01 7.31 -1.64
N ALA A 14 -46.00 6.75 -2.34
CA ALA A 14 -46.21 5.30 -2.41
C ALA A 14 -45.09 4.59 -3.14
N VAL A 15 -44.56 5.15 -4.23
CA VAL A 15 -43.42 4.59 -4.98
C VAL A 15 -42.13 4.67 -4.13
N ILE A 16 -41.89 5.75 -3.43
CA ILE A 16 -40.75 5.88 -2.50
C ILE A 16 -40.88 4.88 -1.36
N ALA A 17 -42.06 4.72 -0.75
CA ALA A 17 -42.29 3.76 0.31
C ALA A 17 -42.12 2.30 -0.18
N VAL A 18 -42.52 1.99 -1.39
CA VAL A 18 -42.32 0.66 -2.00
C VAL A 18 -40.84 0.44 -2.32
N MET A 19 -40.12 1.43 -2.85
CA MET A 19 -38.68 1.30 -3.13
C MET A 19 -37.84 1.16 -1.85
N THR A 20 -38.17 1.92 -0.79
CA THR A 20 -37.51 1.76 0.52
C THR A 20 -37.82 0.42 1.16
N THR A 21 -39.07 -0.07 1.07
CA THR A 21 -39.45 -1.39 1.61
C THR A 21 -38.79 -2.53 0.85
N PHE A 22 -38.69 -2.45 -0.46
CA PHE A 22 -37.97 -3.44 -1.26
C PHE A 22 -36.45 -3.36 -1.06
N GLY A 23 -35.88 -2.16 -0.85
CA GLY A 23 -34.49 -1.96 -0.47
C GLY A 23 -34.17 -2.61 0.88
N VAL A 24 -34.97 -2.34 1.90
CA VAL A 24 -34.79 -2.93 3.25
C VAL A 24 -35.00 -4.45 3.24
N LEU A 25 -36.01 -4.96 2.53
CA LEU A 25 -36.21 -6.40 2.38
C LEU A 25 -35.11 -7.07 1.57
N GLY A 26 -34.52 -6.39 0.60
CA GLY A 26 -33.37 -6.85 -0.15
C GLY A 26 -32.13 -6.97 0.73
N LEU A 27 -31.84 -5.94 1.53
CA LEU A 27 -30.73 -5.91 2.47
C LEU A 27 -30.87 -6.98 3.58
N GLN A 28 -32.07 -7.11 4.20
CA GLN A 28 -32.32 -8.16 5.21
C GLN A 28 -32.20 -9.58 4.63
N ARG A 29 -32.43 -9.75 3.34
CA ARG A 29 -32.28 -11.04 2.67
C ARG A 29 -30.81 -11.32 2.34
N GLU A 30 -30.03 -10.31 2.01
CA GLU A 30 -28.58 -10.41 1.82
C GLU A 30 -27.86 -10.73 3.14
N ASP A 31 -28.28 -10.15 4.27
CA ASP A 31 -27.79 -10.47 5.61
C ASP A 31 -28.04 -11.94 5.98
N GLN A 32 -29.25 -12.44 5.70
CA GLN A 32 -29.59 -13.83 5.94
C GLN A 32 -28.81 -14.78 5.02
N GLU A 33 -28.65 -14.44 3.74
CA GLU A 33 -27.87 -15.23 2.79
C GLU A 33 -26.38 -15.30 3.13
N ALA A 34 -25.79 -14.21 3.70
CA ALA A 34 -24.40 -14.19 4.15
C ALA A 34 -24.20 -15.04 5.42
N GLN A 35 -25.11 -14.94 6.40
CA GLN A 35 -25.07 -15.76 7.62
C GLN A 35 -25.39 -17.23 7.35
N GLU A 36 -26.23 -17.53 6.34
CA GLU A 36 -26.58 -18.91 5.95
C GLU A 36 -25.41 -19.65 5.26
N ARG A 37 -24.42 -18.94 4.72
CA ARG A 37 -23.27 -19.56 4.02
C ARG A 37 -22.24 -20.16 4.98
N PHE A 38 -21.96 -19.49 6.10
CA PHE A 38 -21.02 -19.98 7.12
C PHE A 38 -21.76 -20.71 8.22
N THR A 39 -22.01 -21.99 7.97
CA THR A 39 -22.82 -22.85 8.86
C THR A 39 -22.00 -23.43 10.03
N GLY A 40 -20.68 -23.25 10.05
CA GLY A 40 -19.76 -23.92 10.97
C GLY A 40 -19.54 -25.40 10.68
N VAL A 41 -20.13 -25.93 9.58
CA VAL A 41 -19.95 -27.32 9.16
C VAL A 41 -19.05 -27.36 7.93
N LEU A 42 -17.90 -27.99 8.05
CA LEU A 42 -16.93 -28.13 6.96
C LEU A 42 -17.52 -28.96 5.81
N GLU A 43 -17.31 -28.48 4.60
CA GLU A 43 -17.54 -29.28 3.41
C GLU A 43 -16.42 -30.32 3.29
N GLU A 44 -16.80 -31.59 3.13
CA GLU A 44 -15.86 -32.72 3.04
C GLU A 44 -15.52 -33.07 1.57
N ASN A 45 -14.32 -33.63 1.37
CA ASN A 45 -13.83 -34.08 0.07
C ASN A 45 -13.82 -32.98 -1.01
N VAL A 46 -13.35 -31.79 -0.64
CA VAL A 46 -13.26 -30.62 -1.50
C VAL A 46 -11.80 -30.23 -1.76
N THR A 47 -11.58 -29.55 -2.88
CA THR A 47 -10.28 -28.95 -3.21
C THR A 47 -10.47 -27.46 -3.38
N LEU A 48 -9.77 -26.67 -2.54
CA LEU A 48 -9.75 -25.22 -2.59
C LEU A 48 -8.64 -24.73 -3.52
N GLN A 49 -8.96 -23.76 -4.35
CA GLN A 49 -8.01 -23.06 -5.21
C GLN A 49 -7.55 -21.78 -4.49
N ILE A 50 -6.29 -21.70 -4.12
CA ILE A 50 -5.72 -20.57 -3.38
C ILE A 50 -4.90 -19.71 -4.34
N LEU A 51 -5.25 -18.43 -4.47
CA LEU A 51 -4.47 -17.47 -5.22
C LEU A 51 -3.67 -16.62 -4.24
N ASP A 52 -2.36 -16.75 -4.28
CA ASP A 52 -1.43 -15.90 -3.55
C ASP A 52 -0.53 -15.11 -4.54
N ASN A 53 0.33 -14.23 -4.03
CA ASN A 53 1.25 -13.45 -4.85
C ASN A 53 2.43 -14.31 -5.34
N ASP A 54 3.16 -13.78 -6.31
CA ASP A 54 4.25 -14.51 -6.93
C ASP A 54 5.42 -14.70 -5.95
N THR A 55 5.71 -13.73 -5.08
CA THR A 55 6.77 -13.84 -4.05
C THR A 55 6.51 -15.00 -3.09
N ALA A 56 5.25 -15.21 -2.65
CA ALA A 56 4.90 -16.34 -1.80
C ALA A 56 5.13 -17.70 -2.48
N LYS A 57 4.99 -17.76 -3.80
CA LYS A 57 5.28 -18.95 -4.60
C LYS A 57 6.78 -19.16 -4.78
N GLU A 58 7.51 -18.13 -5.15
CA GLU A 58 8.94 -18.15 -5.45
C GLU A 58 9.79 -18.48 -4.21
N THR A 59 9.39 -17.97 -3.03
CA THR A 59 10.07 -18.27 -1.76
C THR A 59 9.71 -19.63 -1.18
N GLY A 60 8.72 -20.33 -1.75
CA GLY A 60 8.23 -21.63 -1.24
C GLY A 60 7.26 -21.51 -0.07
N TYR A 61 6.95 -20.31 0.42
CA TYR A 61 6.00 -20.10 1.50
C TYR A 61 4.64 -20.73 1.22
N LEU A 62 4.10 -20.51 0.01
CA LEU A 62 2.78 -21.06 -0.35
C LEU A 62 2.78 -22.59 -0.30
N ASP A 63 3.82 -23.24 -0.81
CA ASP A 63 3.93 -24.70 -0.80
C ASP A 63 3.99 -25.26 0.65
N GLU A 64 4.73 -24.61 1.56
CA GLU A 64 4.78 -24.96 2.97
C GLU A 64 3.40 -24.83 3.63
N LEU A 65 2.72 -23.70 3.44
CA LEU A 65 1.39 -23.42 3.98
C LEU A 65 0.35 -24.44 3.49
N LEU A 66 0.31 -24.69 2.19
CA LEU A 66 -0.64 -25.63 1.58
C LEU A 66 -0.37 -27.08 2.05
N SER A 67 0.89 -27.47 2.18
CA SER A 67 1.28 -28.80 2.66
C SER A 67 0.79 -29.02 4.09
N ALA A 68 1.04 -28.07 4.98
CA ALA A 68 0.63 -28.18 6.38
C ALA A 68 -0.89 -28.13 6.56
N PHE A 69 -1.58 -27.26 5.83
CA PHE A 69 -3.05 -27.25 5.81
C PHE A 69 -3.62 -28.59 5.33
N ASN A 70 -3.09 -29.15 4.26
CA ASN A 70 -3.52 -30.43 3.71
C ASN A 70 -3.31 -31.59 4.67
N GLU A 71 -2.24 -31.55 5.49
CA GLU A 71 -1.99 -32.57 6.51
C GLU A 71 -3.03 -32.47 7.65
N GLU A 72 -3.28 -31.24 8.17
CA GLU A 72 -4.23 -31.02 9.29
C GLU A 72 -5.67 -31.39 8.89
N TYR A 73 -6.09 -31.05 7.67
CA TYR A 73 -7.46 -31.27 7.20
C TYR A 73 -7.65 -32.56 6.39
N ALA A 74 -6.64 -33.43 6.31
CA ALA A 74 -6.69 -34.70 5.59
C ALA A 74 -7.86 -35.59 6.01
N GLN A 75 -8.20 -35.60 7.31
CA GLN A 75 -9.30 -36.42 7.86
C GLN A 75 -10.68 -36.04 7.31
N TYR A 76 -10.85 -34.81 6.85
CA TYR A 76 -12.08 -34.30 6.21
C TYR A 76 -12.04 -34.42 4.68
N GLY A 77 -10.93 -34.88 4.11
CA GLY A 77 -10.73 -34.93 2.66
C GLY A 77 -10.61 -33.55 2.01
N ILE A 78 -10.32 -32.51 2.81
CA ILE A 78 -10.13 -31.13 2.32
C ILE A 78 -8.69 -30.99 1.85
N LYS A 79 -8.51 -30.36 0.69
CA LYS A 79 -7.21 -30.01 0.13
C LYS A 79 -7.20 -28.56 -0.33
N ALA A 80 -6.08 -27.88 -0.13
CA ALA A 80 -5.78 -26.59 -0.73
C ALA A 80 -4.66 -26.77 -1.74
N VAL A 81 -4.78 -26.12 -2.89
CA VAL A 81 -3.77 -26.16 -3.97
C VAL A 81 -3.58 -24.74 -4.51
N ASP A 82 -2.40 -24.44 -5.06
CA ASP A 82 -2.18 -23.22 -5.82
C ASP A 82 -3.17 -23.15 -6.99
N ALA A 83 -3.89 -22.04 -7.11
CA ALA A 83 -4.81 -21.81 -8.23
C ALA A 83 -4.07 -21.77 -9.58
N ASN A 84 -2.72 -21.66 -9.56
CA ASN A 84 -1.87 -21.58 -10.73
C ASN A 84 -2.29 -20.48 -11.71
N MET A 85 -2.63 -19.32 -11.14
CA MET A 85 -3.05 -18.11 -11.86
C MET A 85 -2.06 -16.98 -11.54
N GLY A 86 -1.98 -15.98 -12.41
CA GLY A 86 -1.21 -14.77 -12.11
C GLY A 86 -1.82 -14.02 -10.92
N ALA A 87 -0.98 -13.42 -10.07
CA ALA A 87 -1.38 -12.74 -8.84
C ALA A 87 -2.49 -11.68 -9.08
N TYR A 88 -2.46 -11.02 -10.22
CA TYR A 88 -3.46 -10.00 -10.60
C TYR A 88 -4.60 -10.56 -11.46
N THR A 89 -4.94 -11.84 -11.26
CA THR A 89 -6.08 -12.47 -11.94
C THR A 89 -7.36 -11.71 -11.63
N ASP A 90 -8.09 -11.34 -12.69
CA ASP A 90 -9.32 -10.56 -12.60
C ASP A 90 -10.51 -11.47 -12.16
N LEU A 91 -10.78 -11.47 -10.86
CA LEU A 91 -11.91 -12.22 -10.30
C LEU A 91 -13.25 -11.73 -10.85
N GLU A 92 -13.36 -10.45 -11.23
CA GLU A 92 -14.59 -9.88 -11.81
C GLU A 92 -15.00 -10.58 -13.13
N LYS A 93 -14.01 -11.02 -13.90
CA LYS A 93 -14.26 -11.75 -15.16
C LYS A 93 -14.33 -13.24 -14.98
N LEU A 94 -13.43 -13.82 -14.18
CA LEU A 94 -13.30 -15.27 -14.07
C LEU A 94 -14.31 -15.89 -13.10
N GLY A 95 -14.62 -15.20 -12.01
CA GLY A 95 -15.56 -15.68 -10.99
C GLY A 95 -16.94 -16.04 -11.56
N PRO A 96 -17.63 -15.11 -12.26
CA PRO A 96 -18.93 -15.41 -12.87
C PRO A 96 -18.89 -16.56 -13.89
N ALA A 97 -17.74 -16.79 -14.51
CA ALA A 97 -17.55 -17.88 -15.46
C ALA A 97 -17.22 -19.24 -14.77
N GLY A 98 -17.05 -19.25 -13.44
CA GLY A 98 -16.74 -20.44 -12.65
C GLY A 98 -15.28 -20.88 -12.71
N TYR A 99 -14.36 -19.98 -13.05
CA TYR A 99 -12.92 -20.24 -13.18
C TYR A 99 -12.05 -19.49 -12.16
N GLY A 100 -12.65 -18.77 -11.22
CA GLY A 100 -11.91 -18.02 -10.20
C GLY A 100 -11.39 -18.90 -9.06
N PRO A 101 -10.45 -18.39 -8.24
CA PRO A 101 -10.00 -19.05 -7.02
C PRO A 101 -11.11 -19.08 -5.96
N ASP A 102 -10.98 -19.97 -4.97
CA ASP A 102 -11.85 -20.00 -3.78
C ASP A 102 -11.39 -18.96 -2.75
N VAL A 103 -10.08 -18.81 -2.59
CA VAL A 103 -9.43 -17.83 -1.71
C VAL A 103 -8.48 -16.98 -2.53
N VAL A 104 -8.47 -15.67 -2.26
CA VAL A 104 -7.62 -14.69 -2.92
C VAL A 104 -6.87 -13.85 -1.90
N TYR A 105 -5.55 -13.72 -2.08
CA TYR A 105 -4.71 -12.77 -1.37
C TYR A 105 -4.45 -11.55 -2.25
N GLN A 106 -4.80 -10.36 -1.74
CA GLN A 106 -4.61 -9.11 -2.46
C GLN A 106 -4.55 -7.91 -1.49
N ALA A 107 -4.15 -6.75 -2.02
CA ALA A 107 -4.24 -5.48 -1.33
C ALA A 107 -5.70 -5.03 -1.09
N ASN A 108 -5.91 -4.22 -0.08
CA ASN A 108 -7.23 -3.77 0.35
C ASN A 108 -8.01 -3.05 -0.77
N ASP A 109 -7.38 -2.24 -1.60
CA ASP A 109 -8.03 -1.54 -2.70
C ASP A 109 -8.66 -2.50 -3.72
N VAL A 110 -7.97 -3.59 -4.04
CA VAL A 110 -8.47 -4.64 -4.92
C VAL A 110 -9.59 -5.42 -4.26
N LEU A 111 -9.41 -5.85 -3.00
CA LEU A 111 -10.41 -6.64 -2.28
C LEU A 111 -11.67 -5.85 -2.01
N MET A 112 -11.56 -4.57 -1.63
CA MET A 112 -12.74 -3.74 -1.40
C MET A 112 -13.49 -3.43 -2.70
N ARG A 113 -12.80 -3.28 -3.83
CA ARG A 113 -13.45 -3.22 -5.14
C ARG A 113 -14.20 -4.51 -5.47
N TYR A 114 -13.64 -5.68 -5.12
CA TYR A 114 -14.33 -6.96 -5.26
C TYR A 114 -15.55 -7.06 -4.32
N ALA A 115 -15.45 -6.55 -3.10
CA ALA A 115 -16.56 -6.49 -2.15
C ALA A 115 -17.72 -5.62 -2.68
N LEU A 116 -17.42 -4.39 -3.15
CA LEU A 116 -18.39 -3.48 -3.77
C LEU A 116 -19.15 -4.13 -4.95
N ASN A 117 -18.47 -4.98 -5.72
CA ASN A 117 -19.05 -5.69 -6.86
C ASN A 117 -19.55 -7.09 -6.52
N LYS A 118 -19.58 -7.47 -5.24
CA LYS A 118 -20.08 -8.77 -4.73
C LYS A 118 -19.31 -9.99 -5.27
N HIS A 119 -18.03 -9.84 -5.58
CA HIS A 119 -17.16 -10.93 -6.01
C HIS A 119 -16.50 -11.68 -4.86
N ILE A 120 -16.40 -11.05 -3.69
CA ILE A 120 -16.02 -11.66 -2.42
C ILE A 120 -17.17 -11.50 -1.41
N GLN A 121 -17.18 -12.35 -0.39
CA GLN A 121 -18.28 -12.42 0.57
C GLN A 121 -17.85 -11.90 1.94
N PRO A 122 -18.78 -11.36 2.75
CA PRO A 122 -18.49 -10.96 4.12
C PRO A 122 -18.12 -12.18 4.97
N LEU A 123 -17.24 -11.99 5.93
CA LEU A 123 -16.63 -13.02 6.77
C LEU A 123 -17.05 -12.88 8.24
N PRO A 124 -17.31 -13.98 8.97
CA PRO A 124 -17.58 -13.97 10.41
C PRO A 124 -16.24 -13.96 11.19
N VAL A 125 -15.50 -12.85 11.14
CA VAL A 125 -14.13 -12.77 11.64
C VAL A 125 -14.00 -12.69 13.16
N GLU A 126 -15.06 -12.29 13.86
CA GLU A 126 -15.02 -12.04 15.31
C GLU A 126 -14.74 -13.31 16.15
N GLU A 127 -15.01 -14.49 15.59
CA GLU A 127 -14.76 -15.78 16.24
C GLU A 127 -13.35 -16.33 15.95
N MET A 128 -12.61 -15.71 15.01
CA MET A 128 -11.26 -16.14 14.64
C MET A 128 -10.23 -15.80 15.74
N GLU A 129 -9.26 -16.70 15.97
CA GLU A 129 -8.18 -16.47 16.93
C GLU A 129 -7.40 -15.17 16.61
N ALA A 130 -7.12 -14.93 15.33
CA ALA A 130 -6.38 -13.76 14.87
C ALA A 130 -7.11 -12.43 15.15
N TYR A 131 -8.44 -12.44 15.36
CA TYR A 131 -9.24 -11.22 15.47
C TYR A 131 -8.74 -10.26 16.56
N SER A 132 -8.41 -10.79 17.73
CA SER A 132 -7.93 -10.00 18.86
C SER A 132 -6.46 -9.57 18.76
N GLN A 133 -5.71 -10.14 17.83
CA GLN A 133 -4.28 -9.87 17.63
C GLN A 133 -4.02 -8.85 16.52
N ILE A 134 -5.03 -8.54 15.72
CA ILE A 134 -4.96 -7.59 14.61
C ILE A 134 -5.64 -6.29 15.06
N PRO A 135 -5.00 -5.11 14.86
CA PRO A 135 -5.56 -3.84 15.31
C PRO A 135 -6.78 -3.43 14.49
N LYS A 136 -7.63 -2.61 15.11
CA LYS A 136 -8.84 -2.09 14.47
C LYS A 136 -8.53 -1.39 13.14
N GLU A 137 -7.44 -0.67 13.08
CA GLU A 137 -6.98 0.10 11.91
C GLU A 137 -6.76 -0.80 10.68
N ALA A 138 -6.21 -2.01 10.89
CA ALA A 138 -6.05 -2.99 9.83
C ALA A 138 -7.40 -3.64 9.43
N TRP A 139 -8.28 -3.91 10.39
CA TRP A 139 -9.63 -4.41 10.09
C TRP A 139 -10.46 -3.37 9.34
N ASP A 140 -10.35 -2.09 9.68
CA ASP A 140 -11.10 -0.99 9.05
C ASP A 140 -10.80 -0.88 7.54
N ALA A 141 -9.62 -1.34 7.09
CA ALA A 141 -9.28 -1.41 5.67
C ALA A 141 -10.19 -2.38 4.87
N TYR A 142 -10.86 -3.30 5.55
CA TYR A 142 -11.72 -4.31 4.96
C TYR A 142 -13.19 -4.23 5.40
N ARG A 143 -13.55 -3.17 6.11
CA ARG A 143 -14.92 -2.94 6.56
C ARG A 143 -15.71 -2.11 5.59
N MET A 144 -16.97 -2.45 5.45
CA MET A 144 -17.92 -1.71 4.62
C MET A 144 -19.27 -1.67 5.29
N GLN A 145 -19.86 -0.48 5.35
CA GLN A 145 -21.24 -0.30 5.78
C GLN A 145 -22.19 -0.74 4.66
N MET A 146 -23.08 -1.68 4.94
CA MET A 146 -24.13 -2.11 4.02
C MET A 146 -25.49 -2.01 4.71
N GLY A 147 -26.23 -0.96 4.41
CA GLY A 147 -27.45 -0.62 5.14
C GLY A 147 -27.18 -0.20 6.58
N GLU A 148 -27.78 -0.92 7.54
CA GLU A 148 -27.59 -0.64 8.98
C GLU A 148 -26.46 -1.46 9.64
N ALA A 149 -25.85 -2.41 8.90
CA ALA A 149 -24.83 -3.30 9.41
C ALA A 149 -23.46 -3.03 8.75
N GLU A 150 -22.40 -3.26 9.51
CA GLU A 150 -21.01 -3.21 9.05
C GLU A 150 -20.50 -4.64 8.82
N TYR A 151 -19.81 -4.87 7.72
CA TYR A 151 -19.30 -6.18 7.31
C TYR A 151 -17.80 -6.12 7.06
N THR A 152 -17.10 -7.19 7.41
CA THR A 152 -15.67 -7.37 7.12
C THR A 152 -15.49 -8.38 5.98
N PHE A 153 -14.68 -8.05 4.97
CA PHE A 153 -14.57 -8.83 3.73
C PHE A 153 -13.25 -9.57 3.55
N ALA A 154 -12.25 -9.32 4.38
CA ALA A 154 -10.98 -10.02 4.33
C ALA A 154 -10.33 -10.10 5.71
N VAL A 155 -9.37 -11.02 5.85
CA VAL A 155 -8.52 -11.15 7.03
C VAL A 155 -7.18 -10.45 6.75
N PRO A 156 -6.81 -9.41 7.49
CA PRO A 156 -5.53 -8.72 7.34
C PRO A 156 -4.36 -9.68 7.59
N VAL A 157 -3.32 -9.60 6.76
CA VAL A 157 -2.11 -10.41 6.84
C VAL A 157 -0.90 -9.54 7.12
N ASN A 158 -0.69 -8.50 6.32
CA ASN A 158 0.44 -7.59 6.47
C ASN A 158 0.08 -6.15 6.16
N VAL A 159 0.83 -5.27 6.77
CA VAL A 159 0.82 -3.83 6.49
C VAL A 159 1.84 -3.54 5.39
N GLN A 160 1.49 -2.67 4.47
CA GLN A 160 2.37 -2.25 3.38
C GLN A 160 2.44 -0.73 3.33
N GLU A 161 3.63 -0.20 3.50
CA GLU A 161 3.93 1.22 3.36
C GLU A 161 5.28 1.45 2.68
N PRO A 162 5.54 2.64 2.14
CA PRO A 162 6.86 3.05 1.69
C PRO A 162 7.85 3.11 2.85
N LEU A 163 9.03 2.52 2.64
CA LEU A 163 10.18 2.59 3.53
C LEU A 163 11.40 3.15 2.80
N LEU A 164 12.33 3.73 3.51
CA LEU A 164 13.61 4.16 2.97
C LEU A 164 14.60 3.00 3.02
N TYR A 165 15.24 2.72 1.87
CA TYR A 165 16.37 1.79 1.76
C TYR A 165 17.63 2.60 1.53
N TYR A 166 18.69 2.32 2.28
CA TYR A 166 19.96 2.99 2.08
C TYR A 166 21.17 2.07 2.26
N ARG A 167 22.28 2.49 1.70
CA ARG A 167 23.57 1.80 1.73
C ARG A 167 24.44 2.38 2.82
N LYS A 168 24.55 1.70 3.97
CA LYS A 168 25.36 2.12 5.12
C LYS A 168 26.85 2.25 4.79
N ASP A 169 27.37 1.38 3.91
CA ASP A 169 28.76 1.40 3.44
C ASP A 169 29.10 2.60 2.53
N LEU A 170 28.11 3.38 2.11
CA LEU A 170 28.30 4.61 1.34
C LEU A 170 28.24 5.87 2.18
N LEU A 171 28.06 5.75 3.50
CA LEU A 171 28.14 6.89 4.42
C LEU A 171 29.57 7.47 4.41
N PRO A 172 29.72 8.80 4.57
CA PRO A 172 31.03 9.42 4.77
C PRO A 172 31.74 8.85 6.00
N GLU A 173 33.07 8.74 5.99
CA GLU A 173 33.84 8.22 7.14
C GLU A 173 33.61 9.01 8.43
N ASN A 174 33.27 10.29 8.31
CA ASN A 174 33.02 11.20 9.42
C ASN A 174 31.53 11.52 9.64
N TRP A 175 30.61 10.67 9.15
CA TRP A 175 29.17 10.93 9.25
C TRP A 175 28.69 11.13 10.69
N GLN A 176 29.28 10.46 11.67
CA GLN A 176 28.93 10.63 13.09
C GLN A 176 29.31 12.00 13.67
N GLU A 177 30.15 12.76 12.97
CA GLU A 177 30.55 14.12 13.38
C GLU A 177 29.76 15.20 12.61
N GLU A 178 29.38 14.90 11.36
CA GLU A 178 28.78 15.87 10.43
C GLU A 178 27.30 15.61 10.14
N TRP A 179 26.81 14.42 10.44
CA TRP A 179 25.47 13.96 10.08
C TRP A 179 24.82 13.10 11.18
N ASP A 180 25.08 13.38 12.45
CA ASP A 180 24.47 12.77 13.63
C ASP A 180 24.45 13.86 14.74
N ASP A 181 23.65 14.91 14.52
CA ASP A 181 23.62 16.12 15.35
C ASP A 181 23.09 15.82 16.76
N ASP A 182 22.10 14.95 16.89
CA ASP A 182 21.49 14.54 18.16
C ASP A 182 22.23 13.39 18.86
N LYS A 183 23.18 12.76 18.17
CA LYS A 183 24.05 11.65 18.66
C LYS A 183 23.28 10.40 19.04
N ASN A 184 22.21 10.09 18.31
CA ASN A 184 21.44 8.88 18.49
C ASN A 184 22.06 7.67 17.78
N GLY A 185 23.09 7.87 16.94
CA GLY A 185 23.78 6.83 16.17
C GLY A 185 23.08 6.46 14.86
N VAL A 186 22.10 7.26 14.44
CA VAL A 186 21.42 7.18 13.15
C VAL A 186 21.83 8.40 12.31
N PRO A 187 22.16 8.26 11.03
CA PRO A 187 22.53 9.40 10.20
C PRO A 187 21.36 10.33 9.93
N ASP A 188 21.50 11.64 10.19
CA ASP A 188 20.45 12.65 9.98
C ASP A 188 19.81 12.59 8.59
N MET A 189 20.60 12.26 7.55
CA MET A 189 20.11 12.16 6.18
C MET A 189 19.13 10.99 5.94
N VAL A 190 18.97 10.07 6.89
CA VAL A 190 17.95 9.02 6.81
C VAL A 190 16.78 9.27 7.78
N GLU A 191 16.86 10.31 8.61
CA GLU A 191 15.81 10.71 9.54
C GLU A 191 15.04 11.96 9.08
N ASN A 192 15.67 12.82 8.25
CA ASN A 192 15.10 14.08 7.81
C ASN A 192 15.27 14.28 6.29
N TRP A 193 14.18 14.59 5.59
CA TRP A 193 14.20 14.89 4.16
C TRP A 193 15.05 16.09 3.78
N ALA A 194 15.18 17.12 4.63
CA ALA A 194 16.03 18.27 4.33
C ALA A 194 17.51 17.90 4.37
N ASP A 195 17.89 17.01 5.30
CA ASP A 195 19.27 16.49 5.38
C ASP A 195 19.57 15.54 4.23
N LEU A 196 18.64 14.64 3.87
CA LEU A 196 18.78 13.78 2.70
C LEU A 196 18.93 14.60 1.41
N TYR A 197 18.17 15.69 1.29
CA TYR A 197 18.29 16.61 0.17
C TYR A 197 19.67 17.27 0.10
N ALA A 198 20.17 17.83 1.22
CA ALA A 198 21.49 18.46 1.30
C ALA A 198 22.60 17.46 0.97
N PHE A 199 22.58 16.28 1.59
CA PHE A 199 23.52 15.19 1.32
C PHE A 199 23.50 14.75 -0.14
N SER A 200 22.31 14.62 -0.73
CA SER A 200 22.15 14.26 -2.15
C SER A 200 22.73 15.33 -3.09
N ALA A 201 22.56 16.61 -2.76
CA ALA A 201 23.13 17.69 -3.52
C ALA A 201 24.69 17.66 -3.51
N GLU A 202 25.28 17.35 -2.35
CA GLU A 202 26.74 17.19 -2.20
C GLU A 202 27.27 16.01 -3.01
N ILE A 203 26.60 14.83 -2.94
CA ILE A 203 27.00 13.65 -3.75
C ILE A 203 26.92 13.96 -5.24
N LYS A 204 25.82 14.56 -5.71
CA LYS A 204 25.65 14.93 -7.12
C LYS A 204 26.74 15.89 -7.58
N ALA A 205 27.05 16.91 -6.78
CA ALA A 205 28.07 17.90 -7.11
C ALA A 205 29.49 17.29 -7.11
N SER A 206 29.87 16.56 -6.06
CA SER A 206 31.20 15.96 -5.93
C SER A 206 31.49 14.88 -6.97
N SER A 207 30.45 14.15 -7.42
CA SER A 207 30.58 13.11 -8.44
C SER A 207 30.42 13.63 -9.88
N ASN A 208 30.25 14.95 -10.09
CA ASN A 208 29.86 15.52 -11.39
C ASN A 208 28.59 14.86 -11.99
N GLY A 209 27.62 14.53 -11.18
CA GLY A 209 26.35 13.97 -11.59
C GLY A 209 26.40 12.49 -12.02
N THR A 210 27.39 11.72 -11.55
CA THR A 210 27.48 10.28 -11.81
C THR A 210 27.01 9.43 -10.64
N LYS A 211 26.85 10.03 -9.43
CA LYS A 211 26.28 9.42 -8.25
C LYS A 211 25.22 10.32 -7.63
N PHE A 212 24.30 9.72 -6.91
CA PHE A 212 23.13 10.41 -6.34
C PHE A 212 22.87 9.93 -4.91
N GLY A 213 22.48 10.85 -4.03
CA GLY A 213 22.11 10.51 -2.67
C GLY A 213 20.75 9.84 -2.60
N TYR A 214 19.76 10.37 -3.33
CA TYR A 214 18.42 9.79 -3.38
C TYR A 214 17.94 9.67 -4.82
N MET A 215 17.27 8.56 -5.12
CA MET A 215 16.64 8.33 -6.42
C MET A 215 15.32 7.61 -6.27
N LYS A 216 14.30 8.10 -7.00
CA LYS A 216 12.97 7.52 -7.12
C LYS A 216 12.30 8.06 -8.39
N SER A 217 11.40 7.30 -8.99
CA SER A 217 10.48 7.81 -10.01
C SER A 217 9.52 8.81 -9.37
N LEU A 218 9.62 10.10 -9.72
CA LEU A 218 8.81 11.16 -9.11
C LEU A 218 7.38 11.21 -9.64
N ASN A 219 7.10 10.54 -10.78
CA ASN A 219 5.74 10.38 -11.28
C ASN A 219 5.03 9.12 -10.74
N ASP A 220 5.69 8.35 -9.88
CA ASP A 220 5.07 7.23 -9.18
C ASP A 220 4.12 7.76 -8.09
N GLN A 221 2.84 7.74 -8.40
CA GLN A 221 1.80 8.40 -7.61
C GLN A 221 1.66 7.79 -6.20
N TYR A 222 1.85 6.47 -6.07
CA TYR A 222 1.74 5.78 -4.78
C TYR A 222 2.76 6.33 -3.78
N PHE A 223 4.02 6.44 -4.18
CA PHE A 223 5.08 6.96 -3.31
C PHE A 223 5.03 8.49 -3.17
N ALA A 224 4.69 9.19 -4.24
CA ALA A 224 4.63 10.66 -4.21
C ALA A 224 3.43 11.21 -3.45
N ALA A 225 2.32 10.45 -3.32
CA ALA A 225 1.13 10.90 -2.63
C ALA A 225 1.41 11.32 -1.18
N GLY A 226 2.32 10.65 -0.49
CA GLY A 226 2.68 10.96 0.88
C GLY A 226 3.13 12.42 1.08
N TYR A 227 3.82 13.02 0.11
CA TYR A 227 4.20 14.43 0.19
C TYR A 227 2.99 15.37 0.23
N PHE A 228 1.88 15.04 -0.43
CA PHE A 228 0.65 15.83 -0.41
C PHE A 228 -0.20 15.55 0.84
N LEU A 229 -0.32 14.28 1.21
CA LEU A 229 -1.08 13.82 2.37
C LEU A 229 -0.54 14.42 3.67
N SER A 230 0.79 14.51 3.81
CA SER A 230 1.45 15.08 5.00
C SER A 230 1.10 16.54 5.24
N TYR A 231 0.79 17.31 4.20
CA TYR A 231 0.39 18.73 4.32
C TYR A 231 -1.12 18.94 4.24
N GLY A 232 -1.92 17.92 4.54
CA GLY A 232 -3.37 18.02 4.69
C GLY A 232 -4.16 17.78 3.40
N GLY A 233 -3.51 17.31 2.32
CA GLY A 233 -4.20 16.77 1.16
C GLY A 233 -4.88 15.44 1.50
N TYR A 234 -5.89 15.08 0.73
CA TYR A 234 -6.53 13.77 0.76
C TYR A 234 -6.98 13.40 -0.67
N ILE A 235 -7.23 12.13 -0.94
CA ILE A 235 -7.68 11.72 -2.27
C ILE A 235 -9.17 11.95 -2.40
N PHE A 236 -9.97 11.25 -1.59
CA PHE A 236 -11.42 11.41 -1.49
C PHE A 236 -11.79 11.71 -0.05
N GLY A 237 -12.75 12.61 0.14
CA GLY A 237 -13.40 12.82 1.43
C GLY A 237 -14.19 11.60 1.87
N LYS A 238 -14.79 11.68 3.05
CA LYS A 238 -15.67 10.63 3.56
C LYS A 238 -17.05 11.20 3.81
N ASP A 239 -18.08 10.43 3.45
CA ASP A 239 -19.46 10.76 3.74
C ASP A 239 -19.81 10.52 5.23
N GLU A 240 -21.08 10.75 5.61
CA GLU A 240 -21.58 10.57 6.98
C GLU A 240 -21.48 9.12 7.48
N THR A 241 -21.34 8.14 6.57
CA THR A 241 -21.17 6.72 6.89
C THR A 241 -19.71 6.28 7.00
N GLY A 242 -18.76 7.18 6.64
CA GLY A 242 -17.34 6.90 6.58
C GLY A 242 -16.87 6.29 5.24
N ALA A 243 -17.77 6.10 4.27
CA ALA A 243 -17.42 5.67 2.93
C ALA A 243 -16.74 6.82 2.15
N PHE A 244 -15.89 6.46 1.18
CA PHE A 244 -15.24 7.46 0.33
C PHE A 244 -16.26 8.15 -0.57
N ASP A 245 -16.23 9.49 -0.55
CA ASP A 245 -17.03 10.34 -1.43
C ASP A 245 -16.17 10.76 -2.63
N THR A 246 -16.37 10.11 -3.77
CA THR A 246 -15.63 10.40 -5.00
C THR A 246 -15.96 11.76 -5.65
N GLU A 247 -16.96 12.47 -5.11
CA GLU A 247 -17.29 13.85 -5.49
C GLU A 247 -16.44 14.88 -4.70
N ASP A 248 -15.93 14.49 -3.53
CA ASP A 248 -15.06 15.32 -2.68
C ASP A 248 -13.58 14.94 -2.89
N ILE A 249 -12.93 15.64 -3.83
CA ILE A 249 -11.53 15.47 -4.18
C ILE A 249 -10.71 16.56 -3.51
N GLY A 250 -9.71 16.17 -2.73
CA GLY A 250 -8.98 17.11 -1.87
C GLY A 250 -7.45 17.02 -1.97
N LEU A 251 -6.89 16.65 -3.13
CA LEU A 251 -5.43 16.69 -3.30
C LEU A 251 -4.87 18.12 -3.20
N SER A 252 -5.69 19.15 -3.44
CA SER A 252 -5.34 20.56 -3.23
C SER A 252 -5.67 21.09 -1.83
N ALA A 253 -6.21 20.26 -0.93
CA ALA A 253 -6.60 20.69 0.41
C ALA A 253 -5.39 21.03 1.28
N GLY A 254 -5.64 21.79 2.36
CA GLY A 254 -4.62 22.20 3.32
C GLY A 254 -3.48 22.99 2.66
N GLU A 255 -2.26 22.60 2.97
CA GLU A 255 -1.05 23.17 2.39
C GLU A 255 -0.33 22.18 1.44
N SER A 256 -1.07 21.27 0.81
CA SER A 256 -0.55 20.20 -0.05
C SER A 256 0.35 20.67 -1.20
N TYR A 257 0.24 21.95 -1.61
CA TYR A 257 1.18 22.57 -2.55
C TYR A 257 2.65 22.51 -2.08
N LYS A 258 2.90 22.40 -0.77
CA LYS A 258 4.23 22.15 -0.21
C LYS A 258 4.80 20.81 -0.68
N GLY A 259 3.97 19.78 -0.78
CA GLY A 259 4.35 18.50 -1.38
C GLY A 259 4.77 18.62 -2.84
N ALA A 260 4.05 19.41 -3.63
CA ALA A 260 4.44 19.72 -5.00
C ALA A 260 5.79 20.47 -5.09
N ARG A 261 6.07 21.39 -4.14
CA ARG A 261 7.38 22.04 -4.02
C ARG A 261 8.49 21.02 -3.74
N ILE A 262 8.26 20.08 -2.83
CA ILE A 262 9.21 19.01 -2.50
C ILE A 262 9.54 18.18 -3.74
N ILE A 263 8.54 17.75 -4.51
CA ILE A 263 8.76 17.01 -5.78
C ILE A 263 9.67 17.79 -6.73
N ARG A 264 9.42 19.09 -6.88
CA ARG A 264 10.26 19.97 -7.71
C ARG A 264 11.68 20.08 -7.20
N GLN A 265 11.88 20.20 -5.88
CA GLN A 265 13.20 20.27 -5.26
C GLN A 265 13.95 18.93 -5.41
N LEU A 266 13.31 17.80 -5.14
CA LEU A 266 13.91 16.48 -5.30
C LEU A 266 14.39 16.25 -6.75
N ALA A 267 13.62 16.64 -7.75
CA ALA A 267 14.03 16.53 -9.15
C ALA A 267 15.38 17.23 -9.40
N ALA A 268 15.64 18.38 -8.79
CA ALA A 268 16.88 19.14 -9.00
C ALA A 268 18.15 18.39 -8.54
N ILE A 269 18.03 17.48 -7.57
CA ILE A 269 19.17 16.72 -7.03
C ILE A 269 19.30 15.30 -7.62
N MET A 270 18.32 14.84 -8.38
CA MET A 270 18.28 13.51 -8.98
C MET A 270 18.84 13.45 -10.40
N ASP A 271 18.88 12.24 -10.96
CA ASP A 271 19.12 12.00 -12.39
C ASP A 271 17.90 12.40 -13.24
N ASN A 272 18.14 12.68 -14.52
CA ASN A 272 17.06 13.07 -15.44
C ASN A 272 15.99 11.99 -15.64
N ASN A 273 16.32 10.73 -15.36
CA ASN A 273 15.38 9.61 -15.46
C ASN A 273 14.36 9.54 -14.30
N CYS A 274 14.44 10.44 -13.31
CA CYS A 274 13.49 10.48 -12.19
C CYS A 274 12.10 11.05 -12.57
N ALA A 275 11.95 11.69 -13.72
CA ALA A 275 10.69 12.30 -14.14
C ALA A 275 9.67 11.29 -14.68
N ASP A 276 10.09 10.06 -14.97
CA ASP A 276 9.23 8.97 -15.45
C ASP A 276 9.65 7.61 -14.86
N ASP A 277 8.99 6.53 -15.30
CA ASP A 277 9.21 5.18 -14.77
C ASP A 277 10.51 4.52 -15.22
N THR A 278 11.34 5.18 -16.02
CA THR A 278 12.58 4.61 -16.56
C THR A 278 13.52 4.16 -15.44
N ILE A 279 13.56 4.91 -14.33
CA ILE A 279 14.43 4.59 -13.20
C ILE A 279 13.97 3.34 -12.41
N THR A 280 12.68 3.03 -12.41
CA THR A 280 12.11 1.94 -11.60
C THR A 280 12.70 0.59 -11.98
N THR A 281 12.89 0.33 -13.27
CA THR A 281 13.47 -0.94 -13.76
C THR A 281 14.94 -1.12 -13.44
N SER A 282 15.66 -0.05 -13.15
CA SER A 282 17.10 -0.05 -12.86
C SER A 282 17.41 0.17 -11.36
N ALA A 283 16.40 0.41 -10.54
CA ALA A 283 16.59 0.82 -9.14
C ALA A 283 17.40 -0.21 -8.33
N TYR A 284 17.10 -1.49 -8.48
CA TYR A 284 17.82 -2.57 -7.79
C TYR A 284 19.31 -2.59 -8.12
N GLU A 285 19.65 -2.55 -9.41
CA GLU A 285 21.04 -2.56 -9.85
C GLU A 285 21.79 -1.30 -9.41
N LEU A 286 21.16 -0.14 -9.51
CA LEU A 286 21.81 1.15 -9.27
C LEU A 286 22.03 1.43 -7.78
N LEU A 287 21.14 0.97 -6.90
CA LEU A 287 21.39 0.93 -5.47
C LEU A 287 22.46 -0.13 -5.14
N GLY A 288 22.36 -1.34 -5.71
CA GLY A 288 23.26 -2.43 -5.47
C GLY A 288 24.71 -2.13 -5.89
N ASN A 289 24.95 -1.35 -6.93
CA ASN A 289 26.29 -0.98 -7.38
C ASN A 289 26.82 0.35 -6.78
N GLY A 290 26.03 1.00 -5.90
CA GLY A 290 26.42 2.24 -5.22
C GLY A 290 26.37 3.49 -6.10
N THR A 291 25.62 3.47 -7.20
CA THR A 291 25.28 4.68 -7.97
C THR A 291 24.33 5.56 -7.18
N TYR A 292 23.41 4.96 -6.40
CA TYR A 292 22.52 5.62 -5.44
C TYR A 292 22.88 5.25 -4.02
N PHE A 293 22.74 6.23 -3.11
CA PHE A 293 22.84 5.96 -1.69
C PHE A 293 21.52 5.43 -1.13
N ALA A 294 20.38 6.02 -1.51
CA ALA A 294 19.07 5.68 -0.97
C ALA A 294 17.96 5.70 -2.04
N THR A 295 16.91 4.93 -1.78
CA THR A 295 15.64 4.94 -2.51
C THR A 295 14.49 4.64 -1.57
N MET A 296 13.25 4.91 -2.00
CA MET A 296 12.02 4.61 -1.24
C MET A 296 11.22 3.55 -1.97
N THR A 297 10.85 2.46 -1.27
CA THR A 297 10.00 1.41 -1.83
C THR A 297 9.32 0.60 -0.71
N THR A 298 8.56 -0.44 -1.05
CA THR A 298 7.85 -1.29 -0.10
C THR A 298 8.75 -2.40 0.47
N PRO A 299 8.45 -2.95 1.66
CA PRO A 299 9.31 -3.94 2.33
C PRO A 299 9.46 -5.27 1.56
N ASP A 300 8.45 -5.67 0.82
CA ASP A 300 8.37 -6.96 0.10
C ASP A 300 9.40 -7.14 -1.04
N VAL A 301 10.18 -6.10 -1.35
CA VAL A 301 11.25 -6.15 -2.38
C VAL A 301 12.67 -6.20 -1.79
N TYR A 302 12.81 -6.33 -0.46
CA TYR A 302 14.10 -6.32 0.23
C TYR A 302 15.08 -7.35 -0.35
N GLU A 303 14.66 -8.59 -0.54
CA GLU A 303 15.51 -9.65 -1.08
C GLU A 303 16.00 -9.35 -2.51
N SER A 304 15.19 -8.69 -3.33
CA SER A 304 15.64 -8.26 -4.66
C SER A 304 16.79 -7.25 -4.60
N PHE A 305 16.81 -6.37 -3.60
CA PHE A 305 17.95 -5.48 -3.36
C PHE A 305 19.17 -6.23 -2.82
N VAL A 306 18.98 -7.20 -1.91
CA VAL A 306 20.05 -8.06 -1.39
C VAL A 306 20.74 -8.79 -2.55
N GLU A 307 20.00 -9.45 -3.42
CA GLU A 307 20.53 -10.18 -4.58
C GLU A 307 21.33 -9.28 -5.53
N ASN A 308 20.80 -8.10 -5.85
CA ASN A 308 21.47 -7.16 -6.76
C ASN A 308 22.73 -6.57 -6.12
N PHE A 309 22.71 -6.27 -4.82
CA PHE A 309 23.89 -5.81 -4.11
C PHE A 309 24.95 -6.91 -4.01
N ALA A 310 24.57 -8.13 -3.63
CA ALA A 310 25.46 -9.28 -3.60
C ALA A 310 26.10 -9.56 -4.94
N SER A 311 25.33 -9.56 -6.03
CA SER A 311 25.82 -9.70 -7.38
C SER A 311 26.85 -8.63 -7.76
N SER A 312 26.57 -7.37 -7.38
CA SER A 312 27.51 -6.27 -7.65
C SER A 312 28.77 -6.38 -6.81
N TRP A 313 28.65 -6.70 -5.52
CA TRP A 313 29.76 -6.82 -4.58
C TRP A 313 30.71 -7.96 -4.96
N SER A 314 30.20 -9.12 -5.32
CA SER A 314 30.97 -10.29 -5.73
C SER A 314 31.84 -10.07 -6.99
N ARG A 315 31.45 -9.13 -7.86
CA ARG A 315 32.25 -8.79 -9.06
C ARG A 315 33.60 -8.16 -8.70
N THR A 316 33.65 -7.44 -7.60
CA THR A 316 34.82 -6.69 -7.11
C THR A 316 35.57 -7.40 -5.98
N HIS A 317 34.89 -8.31 -5.25
CA HIS A 317 35.41 -9.08 -4.10
C HIS A 317 35.38 -10.57 -4.41
N ARG A 318 36.12 -10.99 -5.42
CA ARG A 318 36.12 -12.37 -5.96
C ARG A 318 36.72 -13.42 -5.03
N ASP A 319 37.38 -13.01 -3.98
CA ASP A 319 37.99 -13.83 -2.94
C ASP A 319 37.06 -14.10 -1.75
N TRP A 320 35.89 -13.45 -1.73
CA TRP A 320 34.87 -13.65 -0.69
C TRP A 320 34.00 -14.88 -1.01
N THR A 321 33.61 -15.60 0.02
CA THR A 321 32.58 -16.65 -0.08
C THR A 321 31.18 -16.05 -0.23
N GLU A 322 30.21 -16.83 -0.68
CA GLU A 322 28.82 -16.40 -0.75
C GLU A 322 28.28 -15.98 0.63
N GLU A 323 28.66 -16.69 1.71
CA GLU A 323 28.26 -16.39 3.08
C GLU A 323 28.83 -15.04 3.56
N GLU A 324 30.10 -14.73 3.23
CA GLU A 324 30.72 -13.45 3.58
C GLU A 324 30.07 -12.29 2.81
N VAL A 325 29.71 -12.51 1.55
CA VAL A 325 29.01 -11.51 0.73
C VAL A 325 27.60 -11.28 1.29
N ASP A 326 26.84 -12.32 1.59
CA ASP A 326 25.48 -12.19 2.14
C ASP A 326 25.49 -11.45 3.49
N ALA A 327 26.39 -11.83 4.39
CA ALA A 327 26.53 -11.17 5.69
C ALA A 327 26.85 -9.67 5.54
N TYR A 328 27.79 -9.31 4.66
CA TYR A 328 28.14 -7.92 4.38
C TYR A 328 26.98 -7.14 3.80
N VAL A 329 26.27 -7.72 2.83
CA VAL A 329 25.14 -7.09 2.16
C VAL A 329 24.04 -6.79 3.16
N ARG A 330 23.65 -7.75 3.99
CA ARG A 330 22.59 -7.57 4.99
C ARG A 330 22.98 -6.59 6.11
N GLU A 331 24.27 -6.50 6.46
CA GLU A 331 24.76 -5.46 7.40
C GLU A 331 24.69 -4.05 6.81
N ASN A 332 24.85 -3.91 5.50
CA ASN A 332 25.03 -2.63 4.83
C ASN A 332 23.83 -2.17 3.99
N LEU A 333 22.84 -3.02 3.74
CA LEU A 333 21.55 -2.65 3.18
C LEU A 333 20.55 -2.46 4.31
N VAL A 334 20.27 -1.22 4.64
CA VAL A 334 19.38 -0.88 5.75
C VAL A 334 18.03 -0.44 5.21
N MET A 335 16.96 -0.96 5.80
CA MET A 335 15.58 -0.54 5.60
C MET A 335 15.11 0.18 6.87
N THR A 336 14.51 1.35 6.72
CA THR A 336 14.05 2.18 7.83
C THR A 336 12.81 2.98 7.43
N LYS A 337 12.17 3.64 8.39
CA LYS A 337 11.05 4.57 8.12
C LYS A 337 11.46 5.63 7.10
N VAL A 338 10.47 6.17 6.41
CA VAL A 338 10.70 7.35 5.58
C VAL A 338 11.09 8.55 6.45
N PRO A 339 12.02 9.41 5.99
CA PRO A 339 12.45 10.56 6.77
C PRO A 339 11.31 11.55 7.06
N ALA A 340 11.43 12.26 8.18
CA ALA A 340 10.50 13.32 8.56
C ALA A 340 10.57 14.50 7.57
N LEU A 341 9.43 15.14 7.35
CA LEU A 341 9.31 16.30 6.45
C LEU A 341 9.43 17.62 7.21
N PRO A 342 10.09 18.67 6.64
CA PRO A 342 10.06 19.99 7.25
C PRO A 342 8.64 20.58 7.20
N PHE A 343 8.16 21.19 8.30
CA PHE A 343 6.87 21.87 8.34
C PHE A 343 6.75 22.99 7.30
N SER A 344 7.87 23.64 6.98
CA SER A 344 7.93 24.66 5.93
C SER A 344 7.60 24.12 4.54
N GLY A 345 7.78 22.80 4.30
CA GLY A 345 7.71 22.18 2.97
C GLY A 345 8.83 22.64 2.04
N ASP A 346 9.96 23.07 2.60
CA ASP A 346 11.15 23.49 1.86
C ASP A 346 12.34 22.62 2.30
N LEU A 347 12.85 21.80 1.40
CA LEU A 347 13.97 20.90 1.69
C LEU A 347 15.33 21.62 1.91
N THR A 348 15.37 22.93 1.75
CA THR A 348 16.55 23.72 2.14
C THR A 348 16.51 24.17 3.60
N ASP A 349 15.39 23.96 4.29
CA ASP A 349 15.16 24.34 5.68
C ASP A 349 15.56 23.18 6.62
N ARG A 350 16.85 23.05 6.92
CA ARG A 350 17.40 22.00 7.77
C ARG A 350 17.22 22.25 9.27
N GLU A 351 17.05 23.52 9.66
CA GLU A 351 16.95 23.95 11.07
C GLU A 351 15.51 24.09 11.55
N GLY A 352 14.54 23.91 10.62
CA GLY A 352 13.10 24.05 10.92
C GLY A 352 12.53 22.86 11.67
N GLU A 353 11.32 23.05 12.23
CA GLU A 353 10.56 21.96 12.82
C GLU A 353 10.19 20.92 11.75
N THR A 354 10.20 19.65 12.16
CA THR A 354 9.85 18.52 11.30
C THR A 354 8.59 17.82 11.77
N MET A 355 7.97 17.05 10.89
CA MET A 355 6.82 16.19 11.18
C MET A 355 7.02 14.83 10.53
N ASP A 356 6.50 13.79 11.16
CA ASP A 356 6.44 12.46 10.54
C ASP A 356 5.65 12.53 9.23
N MET A 357 6.14 11.84 8.22
CA MET A 357 5.50 11.78 6.92
C MET A 357 4.26 10.87 6.98
N THR A 358 3.11 11.35 6.52
CA THR A 358 1.98 10.49 6.22
C THR A 358 2.21 9.85 4.86
N VAL A 359 2.25 8.54 4.80
CA VAL A 359 2.48 7.80 3.55
C VAL A 359 1.20 7.18 3.02
N MET A 360 1.11 6.98 1.70
CA MET A 360 0.09 6.10 1.17
C MET A 360 0.53 4.66 1.41
N GLY A 361 -0.38 3.88 1.96
CA GLY A 361 -0.12 2.47 2.22
C GLY A 361 -1.39 1.64 2.08
N GLY A 362 -1.32 0.42 2.53
CA GLY A 362 -2.44 -0.51 2.47
C GLY A 362 -2.25 -1.71 3.38
N ILE A 363 -3.28 -2.51 3.39
CA ILE A 363 -3.29 -3.79 4.09
C ILE A 363 -3.49 -4.88 3.04
N ASN A 364 -2.62 -5.87 3.03
CA ASN A 364 -2.83 -7.06 2.22
C ASN A 364 -3.50 -8.13 3.07
N GLY A 365 -4.41 -8.90 2.48
CA GLY A 365 -5.17 -9.89 3.21
C GLY A 365 -5.75 -10.98 2.35
N TYR A 366 -6.34 -11.96 3.01
CA TYR A 366 -7.06 -13.06 2.38
C TYR A 366 -8.56 -12.82 2.40
N ALA A 367 -9.22 -13.02 1.25
CA ALA A 367 -10.67 -12.98 1.11
C ALA A 367 -11.21 -14.28 0.49
N ILE A 368 -12.50 -14.54 0.72
CA ILE A 368 -13.20 -15.70 0.16
C ILE A 368 -14.05 -15.25 -1.03
N SER A 369 -13.85 -15.90 -2.16
CA SER A 369 -14.64 -15.69 -3.38
C SER A 369 -16.12 -15.99 -3.14
N SER A 370 -17.02 -15.13 -3.67
CA SER A 370 -18.46 -15.40 -3.66
C SER A 370 -18.84 -16.61 -4.52
N TYR A 371 -17.96 -17.08 -5.36
CA TYR A 371 -18.16 -18.19 -6.29
C TYR A 371 -17.73 -19.54 -5.74
N THR A 372 -17.07 -19.58 -4.56
CA THR A 372 -16.70 -20.84 -3.91
C THR A 372 -17.92 -21.70 -3.58
N LYS A 373 -17.74 -23.00 -3.67
CA LYS A 373 -18.74 -24.01 -3.28
C LYS A 373 -18.46 -24.61 -1.91
N ALA A 374 -17.35 -24.21 -1.29
CA ALA A 374 -16.91 -24.71 0.00
C ALA A 374 -16.52 -23.56 0.95
N PRO A 375 -17.48 -22.67 1.31
CA PRO A 375 -17.19 -21.48 2.10
C PRO A 375 -16.66 -21.79 3.50
N ASN A 376 -17.14 -22.86 4.17
CA ASN A 376 -16.63 -23.22 5.51
C ASN A 376 -15.22 -23.80 5.45
N ALA A 377 -14.89 -24.59 4.43
CA ALA A 377 -13.52 -25.06 4.22
C ALA A 377 -12.57 -23.91 3.84
N ALA A 378 -13.05 -22.93 3.03
CA ALA A 378 -12.29 -21.72 2.72
C ALA A 378 -12.07 -20.85 3.97
N LEU A 379 -13.07 -20.72 4.86
CA LEU A 379 -12.91 -20.00 6.14
C LEU A 379 -11.88 -20.70 7.03
N ALA A 380 -11.92 -22.03 7.11
CA ALA A 380 -10.93 -22.81 7.86
C ALA A 380 -9.50 -22.61 7.31
N PHE A 381 -9.36 -22.41 5.98
CA PHE A 381 -8.07 -22.03 5.39
C PHE A 381 -7.63 -20.63 5.84
N LEU A 382 -8.52 -19.63 5.87
CA LEU A 382 -8.19 -18.29 6.36
C LEU A 382 -7.77 -18.33 7.84
N GLU A 383 -8.50 -19.06 8.68
CA GLU A 383 -8.13 -19.26 10.09
C GLU A 383 -6.76 -19.90 10.22
N PHE A 384 -6.44 -20.90 9.42
CA PHE A 384 -5.15 -21.58 9.41
C PHE A 384 -4.04 -20.63 8.96
N ALA A 385 -4.21 -19.94 7.83
CA ALA A 385 -3.21 -19.06 7.24
C ALA A 385 -2.93 -17.79 8.08
N SER A 386 -3.90 -17.38 8.93
CA SER A 386 -3.76 -16.22 9.82
C SER A 386 -3.22 -16.57 11.22
N ARG A 387 -2.89 -17.83 11.50
CA ARG A 387 -2.24 -18.23 12.76
C ARG A 387 -0.87 -17.58 12.89
N LYS A 388 -0.44 -17.36 14.14
CA LYS A 388 0.83 -16.71 14.47
C LYS A 388 2.02 -17.32 13.71
N GLU A 389 2.13 -18.64 13.74
CA GLU A 389 3.24 -19.37 13.10
C GLU A 389 3.31 -19.14 11.58
N TRP A 390 2.17 -19.01 10.90
CA TRP A 390 2.14 -18.81 9.46
C TRP A 390 2.38 -17.35 9.07
N ILE A 391 1.92 -16.42 9.89
CA ILE A 391 2.22 -14.98 9.68
C ILE A 391 3.71 -14.73 9.95
N ALA A 392 4.29 -15.28 11.05
CA ALA A 392 5.73 -15.17 11.33
C ALA A 392 6.57 -15.81 10.21
N ARG A 393 6.17 -17.00 9.73
CA ARG A 393 6.87 -17.66 8.62
C ARG A 393 6.80 -16.84 7.32
N ARG A 394 5.66 -16.16 7.08
CA ARG A 394 5.52 -15.26 5.93
C ARG A 394 6.45 -14.06 6.05
N CYS A 395 6.58 -13.47 7.23
CA CYS A 395 7.54 -12.39 7.49
C CYS A 395 8.97 -12.83 7.21
N GLU A 396 9.36 -13.97 7.74
CA GLU A 396 10.72 -14.53 7.58
C GLU A 396 11.08 -14.75 6.10
N LEU A 397 10.16 -15.29 5.29
CA LEU A 397 10.43 -15.66 3.91
C LEU A 397 10.21 -14.51 2.91
N LEU A 398 9.27 -13.60 3.17
CA LEU A 398 8.88 -12.55 2.23
C LEU A 398 9.32 -11.15 2.65
N GLY A 399 9.87 -10.96 3.86
CA GLY A 399 10.29 -9.65 4.36
C GLY A 399 9.13 -8.66 4.57
N ILE A 400 7.90 -9.14 4.76
CA ILE A 400 6.71 -8.31 4.98
C ILE A 400 6.59 -7.85 6.42
N VAL A 401 5.85 -6.78 6.67
CA VAL A 401 5.48 -6.31 8.01
C VAL A 401 4.13 -6.90 8.42
N PRO A 402 4.03 -7.68 9.51
CA PRO A 402 2.80 -8.35 9.88
C PRO A 402 1.72 -7.40 10.37
N ALA A 403 0.44 -7.77 10.16
CA ALA A 403 -0.69 -7.07 10.76
C ALA A 403 -1.00 -7.56 12.19
N ARG A 404 -0.40 -8.67 12.64
CA ARG A 404 -0.60 -9.23 13.98
C ARG A 404 0.35 -8.59 15.00
N ALA A 405 -0.17 -8.03 16.08
CA ALA A 405 0.60 -7.39 17.15
C ALA A 405 1.62 -8.35 17.82
N ASP A 406 1.20 -9.60 18.05
CA ASP A 406 2.04 -10.61 18.71
C ASP A 406 3.18 -11.13 17.83
N VAL A 407 3.14 -10.92 16.51
CA VAL A 407 4.26 -11.17 15.59
C VAL A 407 5.13 -9.93 15.48
N VAL A 408 4.54 -8.73 15.42
CA VAL A 408 5.29 -7.45 15.44
C VAL A 408 6.21 -7.38 16.67
N GLU A 409 5.70 -7.76 17.86
CA GLU A 409 6.49 -7.79 19.11
C GLU A 409 7.70 -8.74 19.04
N GLU A 410 7.62 -9.83 18.25
CA GLU A 410 8.72 -10.76 18.06
C GLU A 410 9.74 -10.30 17.01
N GLU A 411 9.28 -9.66 15.92
CA GLU A 411 10.12 -9.15 14.84
C GLU A 411 10.91 -7.92 15.27
N GLY A 412 10.26 -6.97 15.99
CA GLY A 412 10.88 -5.72 16.42
C GLY A 412 11.29 -4.78 15.28
N GLY A 413 12.02 -3.73 15.59
CA GLY A 413 12.62 -2.82 14.61
C GLY A 413 11.63 -2.21 13.64
N VAL A 414 11.88 -2.30 12.32
CA VAL A 414 11.01 -1.69 11.29
C VAL A 414 9.56 -2.18 11.37
N ALA A 415 9.32 -3.41 11.84
CA ALA A 415 7.96 -3.91 12.00
C ALA A 415 7.19 -3.14 13.09
N GLU A 416 7.87 -2.80 14.21
CA GLU A 416 7.28 -1.94 15.26
C GLU A 416 7.02 -0.53 14.72
N ASP A 417 7.96 0.04 13.98
CA ASP A 417 7.82 1.38 13.41
C ASP A 417 6.61 1.50 12.48
N VAL A 418 6.46 0.56 11.53
CA VAL A 418 5.32 0.51 10.60
C VAL A 418 3.99 0.28 11.33
N TYR A 419 4.02 -0.57 12.34
CA TYR A 419 2.85 -0.84 13.16
C TYR A 419 2.42 0.40 13.96
N ASP A 420 3.38 1.16 14.50
CA ASP A 420 3.12 2.44 15.17
C ASP A 420 2.57 3.48 14.20
N ASP A 421 3.04 3.52 12.95
CA ASP A 421 2.52 4.40 11.92
C ASP A 421 1.07 4.05 11.57
N LEU A 422 0.73 2.77 11.50
CA LEU A 422 -0.65 2.32 11.33
C LEU A 422 -1.54 2.79 12.49
N LEU A 423 -1.13 2.54 13.76
CA LEU A 423 -1.91 2.90 14.94
C LEU A 423 -2.08 4.41 15.12
N ASN A 424 -1.11 5.19 14.68
CA ASN A 424 -1.14 6.67 14.77
C ASN A 424 -1.77 7.34 13.54
N GLY A 425 -2.32 6.58 12.58
CA GLY A 425 -2.98 7.10 11.41
C GLY A 425 -2.04 7.80 10.42
N ARG A 426 -0.75 7.45 10.43
CA ARG A 426 0.24 7.94 9.47
C ARG A 426 0.28 7.14 8.17
N ILE A 427 -0.44 6.04 8.10
CA ILE A 427 -0.69 5.30 6.87
C ILE A 427 -2.05 5.70 6.32
N TYR A 428 -2.07 6.41 5.20
CA TYR A 428 -3.29 6.69 4.45
C TYR A 428 -3.67 5.44 3.66
N ILE A 429 -4.67 4.72 4.13
CA ILE A 429 -5.14 3.49 3.46
C ILE A 429 -5.71 3.84 2.09
N MET A 430 -5.14 3.22 1.05
CA MET A 430 -5.52 3.48 -0.34
C MET A 430 -6.98 3.14 -0.61
N PRO A 431 -7.78 4.08 -1.18
CA PRO A 431 -9.19 3.84 -1.48
C PRO A 431 -9.39 2.73 -2.52
N GLY A 432 -10.35 1.82 -2.25
CA GLY A 432 -10.76 0.76 -3.19
C GLY A 432 -11.72 1.22 -4.29
N GLU A 433 -11.80 2.52 -4.57
CA GLU A 433 -12.74 3.10 -5.51
C GLU A 433 -12.27 2.97 -6.97
N ARG A 434 -13.21 2.71 -7.89
CA ARG A 434 -12.90 2.69 -9.34
C ARG A 434 -12.35 4.02 -9.84
N ALA A 435 -12.74 5.11 -9.22
CA ALA A 435 -12.31 6.47 -9.53
C ALA A 435 -10.79 6.68 -9.32
N MET A 436 -10.11 5.82 -8.57
CA MET A 436 -8.65 5.87 -8.38
C MET A 436 -7.88 5.84 -9.70
N THR A 437 -8.41 5.18 -10.75
CA THR A 437 -7.77 5.17 -12.07
C THR A 437 -7.61 6.59 -12.64
N GLN A 438 -8.60 7.47 -12.43
CA GLN A 438 -8.56 8.88 -12.86
C GLN A 438 -7.63 9.71 -11.99
N VAL A 439 -7.57 9.41 -10.68
CA VAL A 439 -6.60 10.00 -9.76
C VAL A 439 -5.18 9.71 -10.23
N TRP A 440 -4.85 8.43 -10.45
CA TRP A 440 -3.52 8.01 -10.90
C TRP A 440 -3.09 8.68 -12.19
N ALA A 441 -3.96 8.70 -13.19
CA ALA A 441 -3.65 9.27 -14.50
C ALA A 441 -3.38 10.79 -14.42
N SER A 442 -4.21 11.53 -13.68
CA SER A 442 -4.10 12.99 -13.56
C SER A 442 -2.93 13.39 -12.67
N LEU A 443 -2.78 12.75 -11.50
CA LEU A 443 -1.70 13.01 -10.57
C LEU A 443 -0.34 12.69 -11.20
N GLY A 444 -0.17 11.52 -11.82
CA GLY A 444 1.08 11.14 -12.48
C GLY A 444 1.51 12.11 -13.57
N SER A 445 0.53 12.66 -14.31
CA SER A 445 0.81 13.70 -15.32
C SER A 445 1.32 14.99 -14.68
N LEU A 446 0.70 15.47 -13.60
CA LEU A 446 1.14 16.67 -12.89
C LEU A 446 2.52 16.47 -12.26
N LEU A 447 2.73 15.34 -11.57
CA LEU A 447 4.02 15.00 -10.95
C LEU A 447 5.17 15.04 -11.97
N ARG A 448 4.94 14.46 -13.15
CA ARG A 448 5.91 14.50 -14.25
C ARG A 448 6.24 15.93 -14.67
N PHE A 449 5.23 16.79 -14.88
CA PHE A 449 5.46 18.17 -15.29
C PHE A 449 6.22 18.97 -14.22
N ILE A 450 5.92 18.76 -12.94
CA ILE A 450 6.64 19.41 -11.83
C ILE A 450 8.09 18.92 -11.78
N ALA A 451 8.33 17.62 -11.94
CA ALA A 451 9.67 17.04 -11.96
C ALA A 451 10.48 17.56 -13.16
N GLU A 452 9.91 17.59 -14.37
CA GLU A 452 10.56 18.16 -15.57
C GLU A 452 10.91 19.65 -15.40
N ASP A 453 10.04 20.45 -14.74
CA ASP A 453 10.33 21.85 -14.39
C ASP A 453 11.49 21.98 -13.42
N GLY A 454 11.53 21.10 -12.39
CA GLY A 454 12.63 21.05 -11.41
C GLY A 454 13.97 20.70 -12.05
N LEU A 455 14.01 19.68 -12.89
CA LEU A 455 15.20 19.23 -13.65
C LEU A 455 15.73 20.34 -14.57
N ALA A 456 14.84 21.06 -15.25
CA ALA A 456 15.19 22.12 -16.17
C ALA A 456 15.49 23.47 -15.48
N ASN A 457 15.35 23.55 -14.15
CA ASN A 457 15.34 24.81 -13.41
C ASN A 457 14.38 25.83 -14.06
N GLY A 458 13.20 25.33 -14.45
CA GLY A 458 12.15 26.07 -15.16
C GLY A 458 11.40 27.03 -14.24
N THR A 459 10.42 27.71 -14.83
CA THR A 459 9.61 28.71 -14.13
C THR A 459 8.10 28.41 -14.17
N ALA A 460 7.68 27.22 -14.60
CA ALA A 460 6.27 26.86 -14.65
C ALA A 460 5.68 26.61 -13.25
N TYR A 461 6.49 26.09 -12.33
CA TYR A 461 6.11 25.69 -10.97
C TYR A 461 7.05 26.26 -9.90
N ASP A 462 7.71 27.41 -10.13
CA ASP A 462 8.74 28.00 -9.28
C ASP A 462 8.24 28.84 -8.10
N THR A 463 6.92 29.02 -7.96
CA THR A 463 6.28 29.79 -6.89
C THR A 463 5.10 29.05 -6.29
N ASP A 464 4.79 29.33 -5.02
CA ASP A 464 3.64 28.75 -4.32
C ASP A 464 2.32 29.03 -5.03
N ASP A 465 2.11 30.25 -5.54
CA ASP A 465 0.88 30.59 -6.26
C ASP A 465 0.67 29.69 -7.49
N LYS A 466 1.74 29.35 -8.21
CA LYS A 466 1.67 28.45 -9.37
C LYS A 466 1.40 27.00 -8.97
N LEU A 467 2.04 26.55 -7.88
CA LEU A 467 1.79 25.21 -7.31
C LEU A 467 0.36 25.09 -6.79
N ILE A 468 -0.13 26.07 -6.05
CA ILE A 468 -1.53 26.12 -5.57
C ILE A 468 -2.51 26.08 -6.77
N ALA A 469 -2.24 26.84 -7.82
CA ALA A 469 -3.09 26.84 -9.01
C ALA A 469 -3.07 25.47 -9.72
N ALA A 470 -1.91 24.83 -9.81
CA ALA A 470 -1.76 23.51 -10.40
C ALA A 470 -2.49 22.42 -9.59
N MET A 471 -2.40 22.46 -8.27
CA MET A 471 -3.09 21.51 -7.39
C MET A 471 -4.63 21.66 -7.49
N LYS A 472 -5.15 22.89 -7.49
CA LYS A 472 -6.59 23.12 -7.70
C LYS A 472 -7.07 22.62 -9.06
N LYS A 473 -6.25 22.85 -10.09
CA LYS A 473 -6.56 22.33 -11.43
C LYS A 473 -6.54 20.80 -11.47
N LEU A 474 -5.65 20.16 -10.70
CA LEU A 474 -5.62 18.71 -10.57
C LEU A 474 -6.94 18.15 -10.05
N ASP A 475 -7.50 18.73 -8.96
CA ASP A 475 -8.79 18.29 -8.41
C ASP A 475 -9.91 18.46 -9.45
N GLU A 476 -9.95 19.60 -10.17
CA GLU A 476 -10.91 19.85 -11.24
C GLU A 476 -10.77 18.84 -12.42
N ASP A 477 -9.54 18.49 -12.77
CA ASP A 477 -9.26 17.54 -13.86
C ASP A 477 -9.68 16.11 -13.46
N ILE A 478 -9.41 15.69 -12.21
CA ILE A 478 -9.85 14.39 -11.68
C ILE A 478 -11.37 14.33 -11.65
N TYR A 479 -12.03 15.35 -11.07
CA TYR A 479 -13.48 15.45 -11.04
C TYR A 479 -14.09 15.32 -12.43
N SER A 480 -13.56 16.08 -13.38
CA SER A 480 -14.03 16.05 -14.78
C SER A 480 -13.82 14.68 -15.43
N ALA A 481 -12.70 14.03 -15.16
CA ALA A 481 -12.39 12.70 -15.71
C ALA A 481 -13.33 11.62 -15.17
N ILE A 482 -13.63 11.63 -13.87
CA ILE A 482 -14.61 10.71 -13.24
C ILE A 482 -15.97 10.85 -13.93
N HIS A 483 -16.45 12.07 -14.16
CA HIS A 483 -17.78 12.32 -14.74
C HIS A 483 -17.86 12.12 -16.26
N THR A 484 -16.73 12.09 -16.95
CA THR A 484 -16.72 11.89 -18.43
C THR A 484 -16.71 10.40 -18.78
N LEU A 485 -16.21 9.56 -17.89
CA LEU A 485 -16.04 8.11 -18.10
C LEU A 485 -17.08 7.25 -17.36
N SER A 486 -17.97 7.88 -16.58
CA SER A 486 -19.06 7.23 -15.83
C SER A 486 -20.30 6.93 -16.70
#